data_3a241c5ef7d1ea4be7c550892e893e6c
#
_entry.id   3a241c5ef7d1ea4be7c550892e893e6c
#
_cell.length_a   1.000
_cell.length_b   1.000
_cell.length_c   1.000
_cell.angle_alpha   90.00
_cell.angle_beta   90.00
_cell.angle_gamma   90.00
#
_symmetry.space_group_name_H-M   'P 1'
#
loop_
_entity.id
_entity.type
_entity.pdbx_description
1 polymer ?
#
loop_
_entity_poly.entity_id
_entity_poly.type
_entity_poly.pdbx_seq_one_letter_code
_entity_poly.pdbx_strand_id
1 'polypeptide(L)'
;VLKSDGQLSLMLLTGSSNKVYYRTTGGLYWKVFTNFPPKFYLNGQPGRSSRETHLLVRDEKSEYVAVALLSSDVFWWWYTITSSLRDLNPSDLHGFKFPKSIMVDNDVVELGKQFLTDLENNSVMLTRVQKQTGETKTQSFKVALSKHIIEDIDTVLAKHYGFTPEELDFIINYDIKYRMGKELEGDEGES
;
A
#
# COMPACT_ATOMS: atom_id res chain seq x y z
N VAL A 1 -2.50 -17.69 -13.78
CA VAL A 1 -1.70 -17.91 -12.54
C VAL A 1 -0.43 -17.09 -12.66
N LEU A 2 -0.18 -16.18 -11.70
CA LEU A 2 1.03 -15.37 -11.67
C LEU A 2 2.27 -16.28 -11.60
N LYS A 3 3.22 -16.12 -12.52
CA LYS A 3 4.54 -16.76 -12.43
C LYS A 3 5.24 -16.22 -11.20
N SER A 4 5.53 -17.08 -10.22
CA SER A 4 6.07 -16.60 -8.95
C SER A 4 6.89 -17.68 -8.26
N ASP A 5 8.13 -17.35 -7.97
CA ASP A 5 9.05 -18.15 -7.16
C ASP A 5 9.42 -17.43 -5.85
N GLY A 6 8.83 -16.25 -5.62
CA GLY A 6 8.99 -15.41 -4.45
C GLY A 6 7.70 -15.24 -3.64
N GLN A 7 7.88 -14.86 -2.39
CA GLN A 7 6.80 -14.54 -1.46
C GLN A 7 7.29 -13.54 -0.41
N LEU A 8 6.37 -12.83 0.22
CA LEU A 8 6.69 -11.75 1.16
C LEU A 8 7.60 -12.21 2.31
N SER A 9 7.46 -13.44 2.77
CA SER A 9 8.30 -14.01 3.86
C SER A 9 9.81 -13.98 3.55
N LEU A 10 10.20 -13.92 2.27
CA LEU A 10 11.61 -13.79 1.89
C LEU A 10 12.20 -12.41 2.23
N MET A 11 11.36 -11.39 2.38
CA MET A 11 11.74 -10.03 2.78
C MET A 11 11.58 -9.79 4.29
N LEU A 12 10.91 -10.68 5.03
CA LEU A 12 10.67 -10.49 6.45
C LEU A 12 11.87 -10.92 7.29
N LEU A 13 12.08 -10.21 8.41
CA LEU A 13 13.10 -10.56 9.42
C LEU A 13 12.62 -10.14 10.82
N THR A 14 12.38 -11.13 11.68
CA THR A 14 12.03 -10.88 13.09
C THR A 14 13.15 -10.15 13.81
N GLY A 15 12.81 -9.10 14.56
CA GLY A 15 13.78 -8.30 15.30
C GLY A 15 14.46 -7.19 14.49
N SER A 16 14.11 -7.04 13.22
CA SER A 16 14.60 -5.90 12.41
C SER A 16 14.02 -4.57 12.91
N SER A 17 14.79 -3.48 12.71
CA SER A 17 14.33 -2.11 12.90
C SER A 17 13.54 -1.57 11.69
N ASN A 18 13.73 -2.17 10.51
CA ASN A 18 13.09 -1.74 9.27
C ASN A 18 11.62 -2.18 9.22
N LYS A 19 10.72 -1.26 8.90
CA LYS A 19 9.29 -1.47 9.03
C LYS A 19 8.52 -0.98 7.82
N VAL A 20 7.52 -1.76 7.43
CA VAL A 20 6.49 -1.32 6.49
C VAL A 20 5.16 -1.27 7.22
N TYR A 21 4.62 -0.06 7.39
CA TYR A 21 3.37 0.19 8.10
C TYR A 21 2.18 0.07 7.16
N TYR A 22 1.08 -0.45 7.68
CA TYR A 22 -0.20 -0.52 6.97
C TYR A 22 -1.36 -0.56 7.96
N ARG A 23 -2.58 -0.31 7.45
CA ARG A 23 -3.80 -0.43 8.25
C ARG A 23 -4.50 -1.74 7.94
N THR A 24 -4.95 -2.42 8.99
CA THR A 24 -5.70 -3.67 8.86
C THR A 24 -7.11 -3.45 8.37
N THR A 25 -7.72 -2.30 8.66
CA THR A 25 -9.10 -1.97 8.32
C THR A 25 -9.20 -0.62 7.62
N GLY A 26 -10.25 -0.41 6.85
CA GLY A 26 -10.46 0.81 6.08
C GLY A 26 -9.71 0.81 4.75
N GLY A 27 -9.78 1.92 4.00
CA GLY A 27 -9.18 2.04 2.68
C GLY A 27 -9.86 1.11 1.67
N LEU A 28 -11.13 1.38 1.35
CA LEU A 28 -11.97 0.50 0.51
C LEU A 28 -11.34 0.19 -0.85
N TYR A 29 -10.75 1.20 -1.50
CA TYR A 29 -10.19 1.10 -2.85
C TYR A 29 -8.67 1.21 -2.92
N TRP A 30 -8.04 1.65 -1.81
CA TRP A 30 -6.59 1.84 -1.73
C TRP A 30 -6.05 1.30 -0.42
N LYS A 31 -5.10 0.40 -0.51
CA LYS A 31 -4.31 -0.01 0.65
C LYS A 31 -3.03 0.81 0.67
N VAL A 32 -2.72 1.41 1.81
CA VAL A 32 -1.56 2.30 1.97
C VAL A 32 -0.48 1.58 2.72
N PHE A 33 0.73 1.60 2.15
CA PHE A 33 1.94 1.05 2.76
C PHE A 33 3.01 2.15 2.83
N THR A 34 3.60 2.35 4.00
CA THR A 34 4.63 3.35 4.22
C THR A 34 5.80 2.77 5.02
N ASN A 35 7.01 3.32 4.86
CA ASN A 35 8.16 2.96 5.72
C ASN A 35 8.31 3.89 6.92
N PHE A 36 7.35 4.76 7.15
CA PHE A 36 7.23 5.62 8.31
C PHE A 36 5.85 5.46 8.96
N PRO A 37 5.72 5.67 10.28
CA PRO A 37 4.43 5.62 10.96
C PRO A 37 3.58 6.83 10.55
N PRO A 38 2.34 6.63 10.04
CA PRO A 38 1.41 7.73 9.77
C PRO A 38 1.15 8.57 11.03
N LYS A 39 1.09 9.90 10.86
CA LYS A 39 0.87 10.82 11.98
C LYS A 39 -0.53 10.63 12.57
N PHE A 40 -0.59 10.44 13.88
CA PHE A 40 -1.84 10.28 14.62
C PHE A 40 -1.76 11.07 15.94
N TYR A 41 -2.83 11.81 16.25
CA TYR A 41 -2.96 12.55 17.50
C TYR A 41 -4.32 12.26 18.13
N LEU A 42 -4.33 12.10 19.45
CA LEU A 42 -5.54 11.97 20.24
C LEU A 42 -5.58 13.12 21.25
N ASN A 43 -6.60 13.97 21.17
CA ASN A 43 -6.75 15.16 22.03
C ASN A 43 -5.47 16.03 22.05
N GLY A 44 -4.86 16.22 20.89
CA GLY A 44 -3.64 17.00 20.70
C GLY A 44 -2.34 16.29 21.09
N GLN A 45 -2.39 15.09 21.65
CA GLN A 45 -1.21 14.33 22.03
C GLN A 45 -0.82 13.33 20.93
N PRO A 46 0.49 13.23 20.57
CA PRO A 46 0.96 12.20 19.65
C PRO A 46 0.61 10.80 20.14
N GLY A 47 0.19 9.93 19.23
CA GLY A 47 -0.19 8.58 19.55
C GLY A 47 -0.09 7.66 18.35
N ARG A 48 -0.75 6.52 18.41
CA ARG A 48 -0.83 5.54 17.32
C ARG A 48 -2.26 5.04 17.15
N SER A 49 -2.68 4.90 15.90
CA SER A 49 -3.98 4.28 15.61
C SER A 49 -3.97 2.79 15.98
N SER A 50 -5.00 2.30 16.64
CA SER A 50 -5.17 0.86 16.94
C SER A 50 -5.35 -0.01 15.68
N ARG A 51 -5.70 0.62 14.56
CA ARG A 51 -5.87 -0.06 13.26
C ARG A 51 -4.57 -0.17 12.47
N GLU A 52 -3.50 0.47 12.94
CA GLU A 52 -2.20 0.45 12.29
C GLU A 52 -1.34 -0.69 12.83
N THR A 53 -0.70 -1.39 11.91
CA THR A 53 0.28 -2.44 12.19
C THR A 53 1.48 -2.30 11.25
N HIS A 54 2.45 -3.21 11.34
CA HIS A 54 3.63 -3.18 10.48
C HIS A 54 4.18 -4.58 10.22
N LEU A 55 4.88 -4.69 9.12
CA LEU A 55 5.78 -5.81 8.80
C LEU A 55 7.20 -5.43 9.24
N LEU A 56 7.94 -6.38 9.79
CA LEU A 56 9.38 -6.25 10.03
C LEU A 56 10.11 -6.81 8.82
N VAL A 57 10.78 -5.95 8.06
CA VAL A 57 11.49 -6.34 6.85
C VAL A 57 13.00 -6.34 7.07
N ARG A 58 13.74 -7.04 6.24
CA ARG A 58 15.15 -7.38 6.45
C ARG A 58 16.06 -6.15 6.49
N ASP A 59 15.85 -5.21 5.59
CA ASP A 59 16.70 -4.04 5.38
C ASP A 59 15.90 -2.91 4.71
N GLU A 60 16.53 -1.74 4.58
CA GLU A 60 15.93 -0.56 3.94
C GLU A 60 15.52 -0.82 2.47
N LYS A 61 16.32 -1.58 1.72
CA LYS A 61 15.98 -1.97 0.36
C LYS A 61 14.67 -2.75 0.32
N SER A 62 14.50 -3.68 1.27
CA SER A 62 13.26 -4.46 1.41
C SER A 62 12.05 -3.60 1.78
N GLU A 63 12.22 -2.47 2.49
CA GLU A 63 11.13 -1.51 2.73
C GLU A 63 10.59 -0.94 1.42
N TYR A 64 11.48 -0.40 0.57
CA TYR A 64 11.09 0.21 -0.70
C TYR A 64 10.47 -0.80 -1.67
N VAL A 65 11.06 -2.00 -1.77
CA VAL A 65 10.52 -3.08 -2.61
C VAL A 65 9.14 -3.51 -2.11
N ALA A 66 8.97 -3.71 -0.81
CA ALA A 66 7.68 -4.11 -0.24
C ALA A 66 6.62 -3.02 -0.43
N VAL A 67 6.97 -1.74 -0.24
CA VAL A 67 6.07 -0.62 -0.48
C VAL A 67 5.64 -0.57 -1.94
N ALA A 68 6.57 -0.62 -2.90
CA ALA A 68 6.26 -0.61 -4.33
C ALA A 68 5.35 -1.79 -4.70
N LEU A 69 5.74 -3.00 -4.30
CA LEU A 69 5.04 -4.23 -4.65
C LEU A 69 3.61 -4.27 -4.09
N LEU A 70 3.43 -3.89 -2.81
CA LEU A 70 2.13 -3.95 -2.13
C LEU A 70 1.23 -2.74 -2.47
N SER A 71 1.78 -1.66 -3.02
CA SER A 71 1.01 -0.50 -3.50
C SER A 71 0.63 -0.61 -4.98
N SER A 72 1.13 -1.60 -5.70
CA SER A 72 0.90 -1.82 -7.13
C SER A 72 -0.54 -2.22 -7.45
N ASP A 73 -0.97 -1.98 -8.69
CA ASP A 73 -2.25 -2.49 -9.19
C ASP A 73 -2.25 -4.00 -9.34
N VAL A 74 -1.07 -4.61 -9.56
CA VAL A 74 -0.91 -6.08 -9.55
C VAL A 74 -1.32 -6.65 -8.20
N PHE A 75 -0.85 -6.06 -7.08
CA PHE A 75 -1.26 -6.48 -5.74
C PHE A 75 -2.75 -6.20 -5.51
N TRP A 76 -3.26 -5.03 -5.90
CA TRP A 76 -4.67 -4.68 -5.76
C TRP A 76 -5.57 -5.67 -6.48
N TRP A 77 -5.28 -5.95 -7.76
CA TRP A 77 -6.04 -6.94 -8.55
C TRP A 77 -6.03 -8.31 -7.88
N TRP A 78 -4.86 -8.80 -7.48
CA TRP A 78 -4.76 -10.08 -6.79
C TRP A 78 -5.56 -10.09 -5.47
N TYR A 79 -5.45 -9.03 -4.68
CA TYR A 79 -6.16 -8.88 -3.41
C TYR A 79 -7.68 -8.90 -3.61
N THR A 80 -8.21 -8.24 -4.65
CA THR A 80 -9.66 -8.19 -4.92
C THR A 80 -10.24 -9.55 -5.29
N ILE A 81 -9.49 -10.41 -5.98
CA ILE A 81 -9.97 -11.73 -6.40
C ILE A 81 -9.72 -12.84 -5.37
N THR A 82 -8.91 -12.61 -4.34
CA THR A 82 -8.52 -13.64 -3.37
C THR A 82 -8.96 -13.35 -1.94
N SER A 83 -9.34 -12.11 -1.61
CA SER A 83 -9.73 -11.70 -0.26
C SER A 83 -11.21 -11.35 -0.15
N SER A 84 -11.67 -11.16 1.10
CA SER A 84 -13.04 -10.68 1.37
C SER A 84 -13.19 -9.16 1.17
N LEU A 85 -12.12 -8.43 0.88
CA LEU A 85 -12.02 -6.96 0.79
C LEU A 85 -12.35 -6.19 2.08
N ARG A 86 -12.77 -6.87 3.14
CA ARG A 86 -13.16 -6.25 4.40
C ARG A 86 -11.94 -5.74 5.17
N ASP A 87 -11.03 -6.66 5.47
CA ASP A 87 -9.83 -6.39 6.25
C ASP A 87 -8.59 -6.88 5.49
N LEU A 88 -7.47 -6.16 5.64
CA LEU A 88 -6.19 -6.60 5.13
C LEU A 88 -5.49 -7.45 6.19
N ASN A 89 -5.64 -8.77 6.08
CA ASN A 89 -5.10 -9.71 7.03
C ASN A 89 -3.64 -10.10 6.69
N PRO A 90 -2.84 -10.54 7.66
CA PRO A 90 -1.51 -11.08 7.37
C PRO A 90 -1.52 -12.20 6.32
N SER A 91 -2.56 -13.05 6.30
CA SER A 91 -2.72 -14.11 5.29
C SER A 91 -2.84 -13.57 3.87
N ASP A 92 -3.49 -12.41 3.68
CA ASP A 92 -3.62 -11.77 2.37
C ASP A 92 -2.26 -11.30 1.87
N LEU A 93 -1.42 -10.74 2.75
CA LEU A 93 -0.07 -10.33 2.41
C LEU A 93 0.85 -11.53 2.13
N HIS A 94 0.82 -12.55 3.00
CA HIS A 94 1.65 -13.75 2.86
C HIS A 94 1.23 -14.63 1.67
N GLY A 95 -0.04 -14.59 1.29
CA GLY A 95 -0.57 -15.30 0.12
C GLY A 95 -0.08 -14.74 -1.21
N PHE A 96 0.28 -13.46 -1.26
CA PHE A 96 0.73 -12.82 -2.49
C PHE A 96 2.08 -13.35 -2.95
N LYS A 97 2.14 -13.80 -4.21
CA LYS A 97 3.33 -14.38 -4.83
C LYS A 97 3.86 -13.46 -5.92
N PHE A 98 5.18 -13.41 -6.04
CA PHE A 98 5.86 -12.55 -7.02
C PHE A 98 7.18 -13.17 -7.50
N PRO A 99 7.73 -12.76 -8.65
CA PRO A 99 9.06 -13.16 -9.09
C PRO A 99 10.16 -12.65 -8.16
N LYS A 100 11.08 -13.52 -7.73
CA LYS A 100 12.20 -13.14 -6.84
C LYS A 100 13.09 -12.05 -7.41
N SER A 101 13.17 -11.95 -8.75
CA SER A 101 13.95 -10.92 -9.44
C SER A 101 13.54 -9.50 -9.05
N ILE A 102 12.28 -9.27 -8.62
CA ILE A 102 11.80 -7.99 -8.12
C ILE A 102 12.57 -7.52 -6.88
N MET A 103 12.98 -8.45 -6.01
CA MET A 103 13.68 -8.11 -4.74
C MET A 103 15.06 -7.48 -4.94
N VAL A 104 15.67 -7.69 -6.10
CA VAL A 104 17.01 -7.19 -6.43
C VAL A 104 16.99 -6.07 -7.46
N ASP A 105 15.83 -5.75 -8.02
CA ASP A 105 15.68 -4.71 -9.03
C ASP A 105 15.79 -3.31 -8.43
N ASN A 106 16.73 -2.51 -8.97
CA ASN A 106 16.97 -1.15 -8.50
C ASN A 106 15.89 -0.16 -8.98
N ASP A 107 15.25 -0.43 -10.13
CA ASP A 107 14.15 0.41 -10.61
C ASP A 107 12.95 0.31 -9.67
N VAL A 108 12.64 -0.89 -9.17
CA VAL A 108 11.59 -1.09 -8.16
C VAL A 108 11.90 -0.36 -6.85
N VAL A 109 13.18 -0.38 -6.40
CA VAL A 109 13.62 0.34 -5.21
C VAL A 109 13.44 1.85 -5.39
N GLU A 110 13.88 2.38 -6.51
CA GLU A 110 13.80 3.82 -6.79
C GLU A 110 12.35 4.30 -6.93
N LEU A 111 11.50 3.54 -7.61
CA LEU A 111 10.08 3.83 -7.69
C LEU A 111 9.38 3.75 -6.34
N GLY A 112 9.79 2.83 -5.47
CA GLY A 112 9.30 2.76 -4.09
C GLY A 112 9.62 4.01 -3.28
N LYS A 113 10.83 4.57 -3.44
CA LYS A 113 11.22 5.86 -2.83
C LYS A 113 10.41 7.04 -3.37
N GLN A 114 10.28 7.10 -4.69
CA GLN A 114 9.51 8.16 -5.37
C GLN A 114 8.05 8.12 -4.92
N PHE A 115 7.46 6.93 -4.88
CA PHE A 115 6.09 6.75 -4.42
C PHE A 115 5.88 7.22 -2.98
N LEU A 116 6.77 6.87 -2.04
CA LEU A 116 6.69 7.33 -0.65
C LEU A 116 6.78 8.84 -0.52
N THR A 117 7.69 9.47 -1.27
CA THR A 117 7.85 10.92 -1.28
C THR A 117 6.58 11.60 -1.82
N ASP A 118 6.06 11.12 -2.94
CA ASP A 118 4.87 11.68 -3.56
C ASP A 118 3.62 11.44 -2.70
N LEU A 119 3.49 10.25 -2.11
CA LEU A 119 2.41 9.90 -1.20
C LEU A 119 2.38 10.81 0.05
N GLU A 120 3.56 11.13 0.63
CA GLU A 120 3.64 12.03 1.78
C GLU A 120 3.25 13.46 1.38
N ASN A 121 3.71 13.94 0.23
CA ASN A 121 3.35 15.25 -0.33
C ASN A 121 1.85 15.38 -0.60
N ASN A 122 1.20 14.30 -0.99
CA ASN A 122 -0.24 14.23 -1.26
C ASN A 122 -1.06 13.82 -0.03
N SER A 123 -0.50 13.96 1.19
CA SER A 123 -1.21 13.66 2.43
C SER A 123 -1.84 14.91 3.06
N VAL A 124 -2.92 14.69 3.81
CA VAL A 124 -3.60 15.74 4.58
C VAL A 124 -3.88 15.26 6.00
N MET A 125 -4.00 16.19 6.94
CA MET A 125 -4.42 15.88 8.30
C MET A 125 -5.94 15.97 8.40
N LEU A 126 -6.61 14.85 8.64
CA LEU A 126 -8.05 14.80 8.89
C LEU A 126 -8.34 14.87 10.39
N THR A 127 -9.23 15.77 10.77
CA THR A 127 -9.69 15.91 12.15
C THR A 127 -11.11 15.32 12.28
N ARG A 128 -11.29 14.42 13.25
CA ARG A 128 -12.60 13.86 13.61
C ARG A 128 -12.83 14.05 15.10
N VAL A 129 -14.04 14.46 15.47
CA VAL A 129 -14.44 14.61 16.87
C VAL A 129 -15.54 13.60 17.18
N GLN A 130 -15.28 12.72 18.12
CA GLN A 130 -16.24 11.72 18.59
C GLN A 130 -16.55 11.94 20.09
N LYS A 131 -17.84 11.81 20.47
CA LYS A 131 -18.28 12.06 21.85
C LYS A 131 -17.56 11.20 22.89
N GLN A 132 -17.20 9.97 22.54
CA GLN A 132 -16.60 9.01 23.49
C GLN A 132 -15.07 9.10 23.53
N THR A 133 -14.40 9.40 22.42
CA THR A 133 -12.95 9.34 22.31
C THR A 133 -12.29 10.72 22.20
N GLY A 134 -13.06 11.77 21.96
CA GLY A 134 -12.56 13.14 21.80
C GLY A 134 -12.09 13.43 20.38
N GLU A 135 -11.15 14.37 20.23
CA GLU A 135 -10.59 14.77 18.94
C GLU A 135 -9.48 13.82 18.51
N THR A 136 -9.59 13.32 17.29
CA THR A 136 -8.49 12.60 16.62
C THR A 136 -8.04 13.36 15.38
N LYS A 137 -6.71 13.45 15.18
CA LYS A 137 -6.11 13.94 13.93
C LYS A 137 -5.29 12.82 13.33
N THR A 138 -5.60 12.45 12.08
CA THR A 138 -4.96 11.33 11.39
C THR A 138 -4.43 11.78 10.04
N GLN A 139 -3.20 11.40 9.71
CA GLN A 139 -2.67 11.59 8.37
C GLN A 139 -3.41 10.69 7.39
N SER A 140 -4.00 11.28 6.37
CA SER A 140 -4.71 10.61 5.28
C SER A 140 -3.98 10.85 3.98
N PHE A 141 -3.77 9.79 3.20
CA PHE A 141 -3.01 9.82 1.96
C PHE A 141 -3.95 9.82 0.76
N LYS A 142 -3.76 10.75 -0.16
CA LYS A 142 -4.51 10.86 -1.42
C LYS A 142 -3.86 10.01 -2.50
N VAL A 143 -3.94 8.67 -2.37
CA VAL A 143 -3.21 7.71 -3.21
C VAL A 143 -3.51 7.88 -4.70
N ALA A 144 -4.74 8.25 -5.06
CA ALA A 144 -5.11 8.51 -6.47
C ALA A 144 -4.23 9.59 -7.13
N LEU A 145 -3.70 10.55 -6.37
CA LEU A 145 -2.79 11.57 -6.91
C LEU A 145 -1.40 10.99 -7.25
N SER A 146 -1.03 9.88 -6.62
CA SER A 146 0.22 9.15 -6.88
C SER A 146 0.07 8.03 -7.92
N LYS A 147 -1.09 7.94 -8.60
CA LYS A 147 -1.43 6.86 -9.54
C LYS A 147 -0.39 6.71 -10.67
N HIS A 148 0.15 7.82 -11.17
CA HIS A 148 1.17 7.81 -12.22
C HIS A 148 2.43 7.03 -11.81
N ILE A 149 2.88 7.13 -10.55
CA ILE A 149 4.03 6.35 -10.06
C ILE A 149 3.64 4.88 -9.87
N ILE A 150 2.40 4.60 -9.46
CA ILE A 150 1.89 3.22 -9.38
C ILE A 150 1.92 2.56 -10.76
N GLU A 151 1.54 3.26 -11.82
CA GLU A 151 1.61 2.77 -13.21
C GLU A 151 3.04 2.51 -13.67
N ASP A 152 4.00 3.35 -13.26
CA ASP A 152 5.41 3.11 -13.52
C ASP A 152 5.91 1.85 -12.79
N ILE A 153 5.50 1.65 -11.53
CA ILE A 153 5.76 0.42 -10.77
C ILE A 153 5.18 -0.79 -11.51
N ASP A 154 3.92 -0.75 -11.91
CA ASP A 154 3.26 -1.85 -12.61
C ASP A 154 3.94 -2.18 -13.95
N THR A 155 4.43 -1.15 -14.65
CA THR A 155 5.20 -1.32 -15.90
C THR A 155 6.50 -2.08 -15.67
N VAL A 156 7.22 -1.80 -14.58
CA VAL A 156 8.43 -2.55 -14.21
C VAL A 156 8.06 -3.97 -13.75
N LEU A 157 7.05 -4.11 -12.90
CA LEU A 157 6.59 -5.42 -12.43
C LEU A 157 6.12 -6.32 -13.56
N ALA A 158 5.44 -5.77 -14.58
CA ALA A 158 4.98 -6.52 -15.75
C ALA A 158 6.11 -7.25 -16.47
N LYS A 159 7.30 -6.64 -16.55
CA LYS A 159 8.49 -7.29 -17.16
C LYS A 159 8.91 -8.53 -16.36
N HIS A 160 8.88 -8.46 -15.03
CA HIS A 160 9.23 -9.58 -14.15
C HIS A 160 8.20 -10.70 -14.21
N TYR A 161 6.91 -10.36 -14.25
CA TYR A 161 5.84 -11.35 -14.38
C TYR A 161 5.72 -11.92 -15.81
N GLY A 162 6.23 -11.20 -16.81
CA GLY A 162 6.10 -11.53 -18.22
C GLY A 162 4.67 -11.29 -18.74
N PHE A 163 4.03 -10.22 -18.27
CA PHE A 163 2.71 -9.81 -18.77
C PHE A 163 2.79 -9.28 -20.20
N THR A 164 1.75 -9.57 -20.98
CA THR A 164 1.54 -8.88 -22.26
C THR A 164 1.06 -7.45 -22.03
N PRO A 165 1.17 -6.55 -23.04
CA PRO A 165 0.60 -5.21 -22.92
C PRO A 165 -0.89 -5.21 -22.57
N GLU A 166 -1.67 -6.15 -23.11
CA GLU A 166 -3.10 -6.29 -22.86
C GLU A 166 -3.39 -6.76 -21.42
N GLU A 167 -2.57 -7.65 -20.88
CA GLU A 167 -2.68 -8.11 -19.48
C GLU A 167 -2.35 -6.97 -18.50
N LEU A 168 -1.32 -6.18 -18.80
CA LEU A 168 -0.95 -5.02 -18.01
C LEU A 168 -2.05 -3.96 -18.05
N ASP A 169 -2.56 -3.63 -19.24
CA ASP A 169 -3.67 -2.68 -19.40
C ASP A 169 -4.91 -3.10 -18.62
N PHE A 170 -5.26 -4.38 -18.66
CA PHE A 170 -6.35 -4.93 -17.86
C PHE A 170 -6.14 -4.73 -16.36
N ILE A 171 -4.93 -5.00 -15.85
CA ILE A 171 -4.62 -4.87 -14.42
C ILE A 171 -4.66 -3.41 -13.96
N ILE A 172 -4.04 -2.50 -14.71
CA ILE A 172 -4.01 -1.05 -14.41
C ILE A 172 -5.42 -0.46 -14.39
N ASN A 173 -6.28 -0.88 -15.33
CA ASN A 173 -7.64 -0.37 -15.45
C ASN A 173 -8.67 -1.14 -14.60
N TYR A 174 -8.23 -2.19 -13.89
CA TYR A 174 -9.13 -2.95 -13.03
C TYR A 174 -9.67 -2.08 -11.89
N ASP A 175 -10.99 -1.96 -11.82
CA ASP A 175 -11.69 -1.11 -10.85
C ASP A 175 -11.34 0.41 -10.89
N ILE A 176 -10.60 0.88 -11.92
CA ILE A 176 -10.09 2.26 -11.98
C ILE A 176 -11.20 3.31 -11.80
N LYS A 177 -12.37 3.08 -12.37
CA LYS A 177 -13.52 3.97 -12.25
C LYS A 177 -13.95 4.19 -10.79
N TYR A 178 -13.94 3.16 -9.98
CA TYR A 178 -14.32 3.22 -8.57
C TYR A 178 -13.18 3.77 -7.71
N ARG A 179 -11.95 3.40 -8.03
CA ARG A 179 -10.75 3.82 -7.30
C ARG A 179 -10.49 5.31 -7.45
N MET A 180 -10.60 5.86 -8.65
CA MET A 180 -10.39 7.29 -8.92
C MET A 180 -11.58 8.16 -8.50
N GLY A 181 -12.83 7.68 -8.66
CA GLY A 181 -14.02 8.45 -8.39
C GLY A 181 -14.21 8.82 -6.92
N LYS A 182 -13.99 7.88 -5.99
CA LYS A 182 -14.24 8.12 -4.56
C LYS A 182 -13.20 9.01 -3.87
N GLU A 183 -11.98 9.08 -4.36
CA GLU A 183 -11.00 10.00 -3.79
C GLU A 183 -11.21 11.45 -4.26
N LEU A 184 -11.86 11.65 -5.41
CA LEU A 184 -12.24 12.97 -5.89
C LEU A 184 -13.45 13.55 -5.12
N GLU A 185 -14.31 12.69 -4.59
CA GLU A 185 -15.50 13.11 -3.83
C GLU A 185 -15.20 13.42 -2.34
N GLY A 186 -13.96 13.19 -1.87
CA GLY A 186 -13.60 13.35 -0.46
C GLY A 186 -14.21 12.24 0.41
N ASP A 187 -13.53 11.91 1.50
CA ASP A 187 -13.90 10.87 2.48
C ASP A 187 -15.18 11.27 3.27
N GLU A 188 -16.28 11.52 2.56
CA GLU A 188 -17.60 11.75 3.14
C GLU A 188 -18.29 10.40 3.34
N GLY A 189 -18.16 9.85 4.52
CA GLY A 189 -19.11 8.85 5.01
C GLY A 189 -18.59 7.46 5.29
N GLU A 190 -17.86 7.31 6.38
CA GLU A 190 -18.01 6.14 7.25
C GLU A 190 -18.47 6.63 8.62
N SER A 191 -19.79 6.69 8.75
CA SER A 191 -20.49 6.80 10.04
C SER A 191 -20.47 5.47 10.78
#